data_f845e788968d03893734b9634804ac5a
#
_entry.id   f845e788968d03893734b9634804ac5a
#
_cell.length_a   1.000
_cell.length_b   1.000
_cell.length_c   1.000
_cell.angle_alpha   90.00
_cell.angle_beta   90.00
_cell.angle_gamma   90.00
#
_symmetry.space_group_name_H-M   'P 1'
#
loop_
_entity.id
_entity.type
_entity.pdbx_description
1 polymer ?
#
loop_
_entity_poly.entity_id
_entity_poly.type
_entity_poly.pdbx_seq_one_letter_code
_entity_poly.pdbx_strand_id
1 'polypeptide(L)'
;MSDLYCAIMTEETVNVIKDSLELCMGAIMSKMSSVGFNEGYNSKNYCELCSQYAKYVTLSTDIEIAMNHNNEKNDRFMSNIYSATMTKDEIDVIIESFKTSLDIIEHRISLAELDPGYDDMYYCELCSEHDKYETFLTNLENMMKCNEDN
;
A
#
# COMPACT_ATOMS: atom_id res chain seq x y z
N MET A 1 -1.58 -24.88 -6.99
CA MET A 1 -1.20 -23.81 -7.95
C MET A 1 -1.60 -22.49 -7.34
N SER A 2 -0.69 -21.58 -7.20
CA SER A 2 -1.05 -20.21 -6.85
C SER A 2 -1.71 -19.59 -8.07
N ASP A 3 -2.94 -19.09 -7.91
CA ASP A 3 -3.61 -18.36 -8.97
C ASP A 3 -2.82 -17.08 -9.25
N LEU A 4 -2.39 -16.94 -10.50
CA LEU A 4 -1.66 -15.77 -10.96
C LEU A 4 -2.63 -14.81 -11.61
N TYR A 5 -2.61 -13.58 -11.18
CA TYR A 5 -3.41 -12.48 -11.72
C TYR A 5 -2.52 -11.59 -12.57
N CYS A 6 -2.95 -11.31 -13.79
CA CYS A 6 -2.28 -10.32 -14.63
C CYS A 6 -2.97 -8.97 -14.41
N ALA A 7 -2.26 -8.04 -13.82
CA ALA A 7 -2.74 -6.68 -13.62
C ALA A 7 -2.05 -5.73 -14.60
N ILE A 8 -2.84 -4.99 -15.36
CA ILE A 8 -2.35 -3.87 -16.14
C ILE A 8 -2.54 -2.62 -15.30
N MET A 9 -1.45 -1.96 -14.98
CA MET A 9 -1.45 -0.80 -14.07
C MET A 9 -0.88 0.42 -14.76
N THR A 10 -1.45 1.58 -14.49
CA THR A 10 -0.85 2.87 -14.85
C THR A 10 0.28 3.21 -13.88
N GLU A 11 1.16 4.12 -14.28
CA GLU A 11 2.18 4.67 -13.38
C GLU A 11 1.56 5.27 -12.12
N GLU A 12 0.42 5.96 -12.27
CA GLU A 12 -0.32 6.50 -11.13
C GLU A 12 -0.75 5.41 -10.15
N THR A 13 -1.31 4.32 -10.65
CA THR A 13 -1.73 3.17 -9.82
C THR A 13 -0.54 2.59 -9.06
N VAL A 14 0.58 2.39 -9.73
CA VAL A 14 1.80 1.85 -9.10
C VAL A 14 2.32 2.78 -8.01
N ASN A 15 2.35 4.09 -8.28
CA ASN A 15 2.78 5.08 -7.29
C ASN A 15 1.86 5.10 -6.05
N VAL A 16 0.55 5.00 -6.24
CA VAL A 16 -0.41 4.92 -5.12
C VAL A 16 -0.18 3.66 -4.27
N ILE A 17 0.10 2.52 -4.90
CA ILE A 17 0.44 1.28 -4.18
C ILE A 17 1.74 1.47 -3.39
N LYS A 18 2.78 2.04 -3.99
CA LYS A 18 4.05 2.31 -3.31
C LYS A 18 3.87 3.25 -2.13
N ASP A 19 3.17 4.35 -2.30
CA ASP A 19 2.89 5.32 -1.24
C ASP A 19 2.14 4.66 -0.07
N SER A 20 1.16 3.81 -0.37
CA SER A 20 0.43 3.04 0.65
C SER A 20 1.35 2.08 1.41
N LEU A 21 2.22 1.35 0.71
CA LEU A 21 3.18 0.43 1.34
C LEU A 21 4.18 1.20 2.23
N GLU A 22 4.69 2.34 1.76
CA GLU A 22 5.60 3.19 2.55
C GLU A 22 4.94 3.73 3.82
N LEU A 23 3.67 4.17 3.71
CA LEU A 23 2.91 4.64 4.86
C LEU A 23 2.72 3.54 5.91
N CYS A 24 2.40 2.32 5.46
CA CYS A 24 2.27 1.16 6.33
C CYS A 24 3.60 0.73 6.97
N MET A 25 4.69 0.73 6.19
CA MET A 25 6.03 0.43 6.71
C MET A 25 6.44 1.42 7.79
N GLY A 26 6.20 2.71 7.59
CA GLY A 26 6.45 3.76 8.58
C GLY A 26 5.66 3.53 9.87
N ALA A 27 4.38 3.19 9.77
CA ALA A 27 3.54 2.88 10.91
C ALA A 27 4.00 1.63 11.67
N ILE A 28 4.39 0.57 10.96
CA ILE A 28 4.93 -0.66 11.57
C ILE A 28 6.24 -0.37 12.28
N MET A 29 7.16 0.37 11.67
CA MET A 29 8.43 0.75 12.31
C MET A 29 8.21 1.50 13.62
N SER A 30 7.25 2.42 13.65
CA SER A 30 6.88 3.15 14.86
C SER A 30 6.35 2.22 15.94
N LYS A 31 5.49 1.26 15.59
CA LYS A 31 4.98 0.22 16.50
C LYS A 31 6.11 -0.70 16.99
N MET A 32 7.00 -1.13 16.10
CA MET A 32 8.15 -1.97 16.47
C MET A 32 9.03 -1.29 17.51
N SER A 33 9.31 0.00 17.35
CA SER A 33 10.08 0.77 18.32
C SER A 33 9.40 0.80 19.69
N SER A 34 8.10 1.01 19.73
CA SER A 34 7.32 1.02 20.98
C SER A 34 7.25 -0.36 21.64
N VAL A 35 6.95 -1.39 20.88
CA VAL A 35 6.85 -2.77 21.38
C VAL A 35 8.22 -3.29 21.82
N GLY A 36 9.27 -3.04 21.04
CA GLY A 36 10.64 -3.43 21.39
C GLY A 36 11.10 -2.81 22.71
N PHE A 37 10.75 -1.55 22.95
CA PHE A 37 11.05 -0.87 24.21
C PHE A 37 10.24 -1.40 25.40
N ASN A 38 8.94 -1.66 25.22
CA ASN A 38 8.03 -2.03 26.31
C ASN A 38 8.00 -3.53 26.60
N GLU A 39 8.07 -4.38 25.59
CA GLU A 39 7.88 -5.83 25.69
C GLU A 39 9.16 -6.62 25.39
N GLY A 40 10.16 -5.96 24.80
CA GLY A 40 11.40 -6.58 24.33
C GLY A 40 11.37 -7.01 22.87
N TYR A 41 12.55 -7.01 22.27
CA TYR A 41 12.77 -7.30 20.84
C TYR A 41 12.55 -8.78 20.46
N ASN A 42 12.39 -9.65 21.43
CA ASN A 42 12.08 -11.07 21.24
C ASN A 42 10.62 -11.42 21.58
N SER A 43 9.80 -10.42 21.89
CA SER A 43 8.38 -10.65 22.14
C SER A 43 7.68 -11.17 20.88
N LYS A 44 6.60 -11.93 21.08
CA LYS A 44 5.77 -12.43 19.98
C LYS A 44 5.26 -11.27 19.12
N ASN A 45 4.78 -10.21 19.76
CA ASN A 45 4.26 -9.02 19.07
C ASN A 45 5.34 -8.35 18.20
N TYR A 46 6.57 -8.24 18.70
CA TYR A 46 7.67 -7.68 17.91
C TYR A 46 8.00 -8.55 16.69
N CYS A 47 8.05 -9.87 16.87
CA CYS A 47 8.33 -10.80 15.78
C CYS A 47 7.22 -10.79 14.71
N GLU A 48 5.95 -10.64 15.10
CA GLU A 48 4.83 -10.51 14.17
C GLU A 48 4.94 -9.21 13.35
N LEU A 49 5.29 -8.10 13.99
CA LEU A 49 5.53 -6.82 13.30
C LEU A 49 6.71 -6.91 12.32
N CYS A 50 7.80 -7.57 12.71
CA CYS A 50 8.94 -7.81 11.81
C CYS A 50 8.53 -8.62 10.58
N SER A 51 7.71 -9.65 10.75
CA SER A 51 7.20 -10.48 9.66
C SER A 51 6.30 -9.68 8.72
N GLN A 52 5.43 -8.84 9.27
CA GLN A 52 4.56 -7.96 8.50
C GLN A 52 5.36 -6.91 7.71
N TYR A 53 6.35 -6.29 8.34
CA TYR A 53 7.25 -5.35 7.70
C TYR A 53 8.00 -6.00 6.51
N ALA A 54 8.52 -7.20 6.71
CA ALA A 54 9.22 -7.94 5.66
C ALA A 54 8.34 -8.21 4.44
N LYS A 55 7.05 -8.51 4.62
CA LYS A 55 6.10 -8.69 3.51
C LYS A 55 5.96 -7.41 2.68
N TYR A 56 5.81 -6.25 3.33
CA TYR A 56 5.68 -4.98 2.63
C TYR A 56 6.96 -4.58 1.89
N VAL A 57 8.13 -4.80 2.50
CA VAL A 57 9.44 -4.55 1.86
C VAL A 57 9.61 -5.43 0.63
N THR A 58 9.32 -6.72 0.73
CA THR A 58 9.43 -7.67 -0.38
C THR A 58 8.54 -7.24 -1.55
N LEU A 59 7.26 -6.95 -1.27
CA LEU A 59 6.32 -6.53 -2.30
C LEU A 59 6.72 -5.20 -2.95
N SER A 60 7.15 -4.22 -2.16
CA SER A 60 7.64 -2.94 -2.68
C SER A 60 8.84 -3.13 -3.61
N THR A 61 9.77 -4.01 -3.24
CA THR A 61 10.95 -4.34 -4.05
C THR A 61 10.54 -5.04 -5.35
N ASP A 62 9.63 -5.99 -5.29
CA ASP A 62 9.15 -6.73 -6.48
C ASP A 62 8.44 -5.81 -7.47
N ILE A 63 7.65 -4.86 -6.97
CA ILE A 63 7.02 -3.82 -7.80
C ILE A 63 8.07 -2.94 -8.48
N GLU A 64 9.10 -2.50 -7.76
CA GLU A 64 10.19 -1.69 -8.34
C GLU A 64 10.96 -2.45 -9.42
N ILE A 65 11.25 -3.72 -9.19
CA ILE A 65 11.93 -4.57 -10.18
C ILE A 65 11.05 -4.72 -11.44
N ALA A 66 9.76 -4.96 -11.27
CA ALA A 66 8.82 -5.07 -12.38
C ALA A 66 8.72 -3.77 -13.19
N MET A 67 8.69 -2.61 -12.53
CA MET A 67 8.68 -1.30 -13.17
C MET A 67 9.95 -1.07 -13.99
N ASN A 68 11.11 -1.32 -13.41
CA ASN A 68 12.39 -1.14 -14.09
C ASN A 68 12.53 -2.04 -15.31
N HIS A 69 12.07 -3.29 -15.20
CA HIS A 69 12.09 -4.25 -16.31
C HIS A 69 11.17 -3.85 -17.47
N ASN A 70 10.01 -3.27 -17.16
CA ASN A 70 9.09 -2.74 -18.16
C ASN A 70 9.64 -1.48 -18.84
N ASN A 71 10.32 -0.61 -18.12
CA ASN A 71 10.96 0.58 -18.68
C ASN A 71 12.08 0.24 -19.67
N GLU A 72 12.84 -0.82 -19.44
CA GLU A 72 13.88 -1.29 -20.35
C GLU A 72 13.31 -1.90 -21.66
N LYS A 73 12.10 -2.50 -21.61
CA LYS A 73 11.46 -3.14 -22.76
C LYS A 73 10.61 -2.20 -23.60
N ASN A 74 10.06 -1.14 -23.01
CA ASN A 74 9.11 -0.23 -23.65
C ASN A 74 9.78 1.05 -24.17
N ASP A 75 10.82 0.91 -24.99
CA ASP A 75 11.42 2.05 -25.67
C ASP A 75 10.41 2.69 -26.63
N ARG A 76 9.85 3.84 -26.26
CA ARG A 76 9.26 4.92 -27.08
C ARG A 76 7.75 5.08 -27.24
N PHE A 77 6.83 4.12 -27.00
CA PHE A 77 5.43 4.34 -27.37
C PHE A 77 4.35 4.08 -26.31
N MET A 78 4.65 3.45 -25.17
CA MET A 78 3.68 3.21 -24.08
C MET A 78 4.36 3.41 -22.70
N SER A 79 4.79 4.63 -22.45
CA SER A 79 5.61 4.96 -21.28
C SER A 79 4.92 4.86 -19.91
N ASN A 80 3.61 4.60 -19.84
CA ASN A 80 2.85 4.72 -18.59
C ASN A 80 1.96 3.51 -18.28
N ILE A 81 2.15 2.39 -18.95
CA ILE A 81 1.40 1.16 -18.69
C ILE A 81 2.35 0.04 -18.27
N TYR A 82 2.13 -0.50 -17.09
CA TYR A 82 2.89 -1.59 -16.51
C TYR A 82 2.03 -2.86 -16.49
N SER A 83 2.61 -3.97 -16.90
CA SER A 83 2.01 -5.29 -16.73
C SER A 83 2.74 -6.02 -15.63
N ALA A 84 2.03 -6.38 -14.58
CA ALA A 84 2.56 -7.17 -13.48
C ALA A 84 1.73 -8.43 -13.30
N THR A 85 2.42 -9.55 -13.09
CA THR A 85 1.79 -10.80 -12.68
C THR A 85 1.95 -10.92 -11.18
N MET A 86 0.84 -10.98 -10.47
CA MET A 86 0.81 -11.06 -9.02
C MET A 86 0.09 -12.32 -8.55
N THR A 87 0.55 -12.87 -7.45
CA THR A 87 -0.17 -13.90 -6.73
C THR A 87 -1.35 -13.30 -5.95
N LYS A 88 -2.31 -14.14 -5.57
CA LYS A 88 -3.39 -13.70 -4.68
C LYS A 88 -2.85 -13.12 -3.37
N ASP A 89 -1.84 -13.75 -2.79
CA ASP A 89 -1.23 -13.30 -1.53
C ASP A 89 -0.63 -11.89 -1.65
N GLU A 90 0.01 -11.58 -2.79
CA GLU A 90 0.54 -10.23 -3.05
C GLU A 90 -0.57 -9.19 -3.19
N ILE A 91 -1.67 -9.52 -3.85
CA ILE A 91 -2.84 -8.65 -3.98
C ILE A 91 -3.50 -8.44 -2.62
N ASP A 92 -3.64 -9.49 -1.82
CA ASP A 92 -4.19 -9.40 -0.46
C ASP A 92 -3.33 -8.47 0.43
N VAL A 93 -2.00 -8.50 0.29
CA VAL A 93 -1.10 -7.56 0.99
C VAL A 93 -1.32 -6.12 0.53
N ILE A 94 -1.54 -5.89 -0.76
CA ILE A 94 -1.86 -4.54 -1.29
C ILE A 94 -3.20 -4.05 -0.72
N ILE A 95 -4.23 -4.89 -0.73
CA ILE A 95 -5.55 -4.56 -0.16
C ILE A 95 -5.43 -4.23 1.32
N GLU A 96 -4.70 -5.04 2.09
CA GLU A 96 -4.44 -4.79 3.50
C GLU A 96 -3.70 -3.47 3.73
N SER A 97 -2.71 -3.15 2.88
CA SER A 97 -1.99 -1.89 2.94
C SER A 97 -2.89 -0.68 2.72
N PHE A 98 -3.81 -0.73 1.78
CA PHE A 98 -4.79 0.35 1.55
C PHE A 98 -5.74 0.52 2.74
N LYS A 99 -6.25 -0.57 3.31
CA LYS A 99 -7.11 -0.51 4.51
C LYS A 99 -6.38 0.14 5.69
N THR A 100 -5.14 -0.26 5.92
CA THR A 100 -4.30 0.32 6.98
C THR A 100 -3.99 1.80 6.70
N SER A 101 -3.69 2.16 5.46
CA SER A 101 -3.44 3.55 5.07
C SER A 101 -4.68 4.43 5.25
N LEU A 102 -5.86 3.92 4.91
CA LEU A 102 -7.13 4.62 5.14
C LEU A 102 -7.35 4.88 6.64
N ASP A 103 -7.16 3.89 7.50
CA ASP A 103 -7.27 4.06 8.95
C ASP A 103 -6.31 5.15 9.48
N ILE A 104 -5.07 5.18 8.98
CA ILE A 104 -4.08 6.18 9.35
C ILE A 104 -4.51 7.58 8.90
N ILE A 105 -4.99 7.72 7.66
CA ILE A 105 -5.43 9.00 7.10
C ILE A 105 -6.68 9.50 7.82
N GLU A 106 -7.66 8.64 8.08
CA GLU A 106 -8.86 8.97 8.86
C GLU A 106 -8.50 9.47 10.26
N HIS A 107 -7.53 8.83 10.91
CA HIS A 107 -7.05 9.30 12.21
C HIS A 107 -6.39 10.69 12.11
N ARG A 108 -5.60 10.95 11.07
CA ARG A 108 -4.99 12.28 10.83
C ARG A 108 -6.03 13.35 10.53
N ILE A 109 -7.06 13.01 9.75
CA ILE A 109 -8.20 13.90 9.47
C ILE A 109 -8.90 14.27 10.78
N SER A 110 -9.21 13.28 11.62
CA SER A 110 -9.86 13.50 12.92
C SER A 110 -9.02 14.40 13.84
N LEU A 111 -7.70 14.22 13.86
CA LEU A 111 -6.80 15.09 14.64
C LEU A 111 -6.76 16.52 14.09
N ALA A 112 -6.74 16.69 12.76
CA ALA A 112 -6.76 17.99 12.12
C ALA A 112 -8.06 18.74 12.42
N GLU A 113 -9.22 18.06 12.44
CA GLU A 113 -10.51 18.64 12.79
C GLU A 113 -10.58 19.14 14.26
N LEU A 114 -9.82 18.51 15.15
CA LEU A 114 -9.76 18.90 16.57
C LEU A 114 -8.78 20.05 16.85
N ASP A 115 -7.90 20.36 15.92
CA ASP A 115 -6.91 21.43 16.06
C ASP A 115 -7.49 22.76 15.56
N PRO A 116 -7.71 23.77 16.42
CA PRO A 116 -8.26 25.06 16.01
C PRO A 116 -7.32 25.89 15.12
N GLY A 117 -6.06 25.46 14.97
CA GLY A 117 -5.05 26.09 14.14
C GLY A 117 -4.64 25.25 12.93
N TYR A 118 -5.44 24.23 12.55
CA TYR A 118 -5.09 23.37 11.42
C TYR A 118 -5.01 24.14 10.09
N ASP A 119 -4.13 23.69 9.22
CA ASP A 119 -3.98 24.23 7.87
C ASP A 119 -5.05 23.61 6.96
N ASP A 120 -5.93 24.45 6.41
CA ASP A 120 -6.98 24.03 5.47
C ASP A 120 -6.41 23.28 4.25
N MET A 121 -5.22 23.66 3.79
CA MET A 121 -4.57 23.01 2.66
C MET A 121 -4.15 21.57 3.02
N TYR A 122 -3.58 21.38 4.20
CA TYR A 122 -3.22 20.07 4.70
C TYR A 122 -4.44 19.15 4.89
N TYR A 123 -5.54 19.69 5.41
CA TYR A 123 -6.79 18.95 5.54
C TYR A 123 -7.34 18.51 4.18
N CYS A 124 -7.34 19.42 3.19
CA CYS A 124 -7.77 19.08 1.82
C CYS A 124 -6.87 18.03 1.17
N GLU A 125 -5.57 18.06 1.40
CA GLU A 125 -4.63 17.04 0.93
C GLU A 125 -4.94 15.67 1.54
N LEU A 126 -5.20 15.59 2.84
CA LEU A 126 -5.60 14.34 3.52
C LEU A 126 -6.92 13.78 2.96
N CYS A 127 -7.92 14.62 2.74
CA CYS A 127 -9.20 14.19 2.16
C CYS A 127 -9.02 13.67 0.73
N SER A 128 -8.21 14.36 -0.08
CA SER A 128 -7.89 13.93 -1.45
C SER A 128 -7.14 12.61 -1.48
N GLU A 129 -6.21 12.40 -0.57
CA GLU A 129 -5.47 11.14 -0.43
C GLU A 129 -6.38 10.00 0.03
N HIS A 130 -7.30 10.27 0.97
CA HIS A 130 -8.31 9.31 1.41
C HIS A 130 -9.18 8.84 0.24
N ASP A 131 -9.77 9.76 -0.52
CA ASP A 131 -10.62 9.43 -1.66
C ASP A 131 -9.88 8.61 -2.72
N LYS A 132 -8.62 8.94 -2.95
CA LYS A 132 -7.75 8.21 -3.87
C LYS A 132 -7.56 6.75 -3.44
N TYR A 133 -7.19 6.52 -2.19
CA TYR A 133 -6.99 5.15 -1.66
C TYR A 133 -8.29 4.36 -1.62
N GLU A 134 -9.40 4.98 -1.24
CA GLU A 134 -10.72 4.34 -1.25
C GLU A 134 -11.13 3.89 -2.66
N THR A 135 -10.91 4.74 -3.65
CA THR A 135 -11.19 4.42 -5.06
C THR A 135 -10.35 3.24 -5.55
N PHE A 136 -9.04 3.24 -5.28
CA PHE A 136 -8.16 2.14 -5.68
C PHE A 136 -8.48 0.84 -4.95
N LEU A 137 -8.79 0.89 -3.66
CA LEU A 137 -9.20 -0.28 -2.89
C LEU A 137 -10.47 -0.91 -3.46
N THR A 138 -11.48 -0.09 -3.74
CA THR A 138 -12.75 -0.55 -4.33
C THR A 138 -12.52 -1.22 -5.68
N ASN A 139 -11.67 -0.64 -6.53
CA ASN A 139 -11.33 -1.20 -7.84
C ASN A 139 -10.62 -2.55 -7.72
N LEU A 140 -9.67 -2.68 -6.79
CA LEU A 140 -8.96 -3.94 -6.55
C LEU A 140 -9.90 -5.04 -6.03
N GLU A 141 -10.76 -4.72 -5.06
CA GLU A 141 -11.72 -5.67 -4.50
C GLU A 141 -12.74 -6.14 -5.56
N ASN A 142 -13.19 -5.24 -6.44
CA ASN A 142 -14.08 -5.60 -7.54
C ASN A 142 -13.39 -6.49 -8.58
N MET A 143 -12.13 -6.21 -8.90
CA MET A 143 -11.34 -7.05 -9.80
C MET A 143 -11.18 -8.47 -9.25
N MET A 144 -10.93 -8.61 -7.96
CA MET A 144 -10.80 -9.92 -7.31
C MET A 144 -12.11 -10.71 -7.36
N LYS A 145 -13.24 -10.07 -7.05
CA LYS A 145 -14.56 -10.72 -7.11
C LYS A 145 -14.91 -11.22 -8.51
N CYS A 146 -14.64 -10.42 -9.54
CA CYS A 146 -14.89 -10.83 -10.93
C CYS A 146 -14.07 -12.04 -11.36
N ASN A 147 -12.89 -12.26 -10.78
CA ASN A 147 -12.05 -13.41 -11.09
C ASN A 147 -12.42 -14.65 -10.29
N GLU A 148 -13.05 -14.53 -9.14
CA GLU A 148 -13.54 -15.65 -8.34
C GLU A 148 -14.84 -16.28 -8.93
N ASP A 149 -15.63 -15.49 -9.67
CA ASP A 149 -16.89 -15.92 -10.29
C ASP A 149 -16.70 -16.59 -11.66
N ASN A 150 -15.49 -16.66 -12.18
CA ASN A 150 -15.14 -17.32 -13.45
C ASN A 150 -14.28 -18.58 -13.24
#